data_f7b3d5f7b71bccd95cb5b1b593d5dc66
#
_entry.id   f7b3d5f7b71bccd95cb5b1b593d5dc66
#
_cell.length_a   1.000
_cell.length_b   1.000
_cell.length_c   1.000
_cell.angle_alpha   90.00
_cell.angle_beta   90.00
_cell.angle_gamma   90.00
#
_symmetry.space_group_name_H-M   'P 1'
#
loop_
_entity.id
_entity.type
_entity.pdbx_description
1 polymer ?
#
loop_
_entity_poly.entity_id
_entity_poly.type
_entity_poly.pdbx_seq_one_letter_code
_entity_poly.pdbx_strand_id
1 'polypeptide(L)'
;MLFLACVTTLQAQEVKTSQQLCADGQSRPYVVYTPTKPNPKTKPLLVFLHGAVSSPQVNANPEGYARKSPLVALAETADCYLLFPFGQKGATWFDAVGQQMVMDEITAVKQQYPIDPNKIFLSGFSDGGSGVYYFAMTHPDPFAGFIAMNGSLKVASMLGEEEIFPCNMNQKPLYILNTTGDSLYPLDQITPSIDFLRKENPNITFKTPTGDHFLGYLPEEQSALVDFIKNHTRQPLTHIVWETSNIGKINRIGWLNLKSLALEQERAPWHTLYPKVTIQNNKADLGIKYDYTYKGKGLRIAGFKNDTVTAKRLGAKEGDILLALERDSISSPMAPMLYTTQKKAGEPTELTVLREGTAVVLKGNFNQGYPYALLKHQHKTAKIEAEIKGNELYVRTSRIGAYEIDRKQTPVKIKGKVKDFINKP
;
A
#
# COMPACT_ATOMS: atom_id res chain seq x y z
N MET A 1 -15.24 13.22 -58.96
CA MET A 1 -15.53 12.38 -57.78
C MET A 1 -14.20 12.25 -57.00
N LEU A 2 -13.99 13.11 -55.99
CA LEU A 2 -12.80 13.08 -55.17
C LEU A 2 -13.08 12.13 -53.97
N PHE A 3 -12.36 11.01 -53.94
CA PHE A 3 -12.36 10.14 -52.75
C PHE A 3 -11.50 10.78 -51.66
N LEU A 4 -12.12 11.29 -50.62
CA LEU A 4 -11.47 11.68 -49.39
C LEU A 4 -11.10 10.36 -48.64
N ALA A 5 -9.83 9.95 -48.71
CA ALA A 5 -9.33 8.86 -47.89
C ALA A 5 -9.25 9.36 -46.45
N CYS A 6 -10.14 8.89 -45.60
CA CYS A 6 -10.08 9.09 -44.15
C CYS A 6 -8.92 8.26 -43.62
N VAL A 7 -7.74 8.85 -43.45
CA VAL A 7 -6.61 8.23 -42.78
C VAL A 7 -6.93 8.24 -41.27
N THR A 8 -7.50 7.14 -40.80
CA THR A 8 -7.55 6.88 -39.34
C THR A 8 -6.13 6.57 -38.89
N THR A 9 -5.44 7.56 -38.36
CA THR A 9 -4.22 7.33 -37.62
C THR A 9 -4.56 6.45 -36.42
N LEU A 10 -4.16 5.17 -36.44
CA LEU A 10 -4.07 4.37 -35.23
C LEU A 10 -3.09 5.12 -34.31
N GLN A 11 -3.62 5.79 -33.30
CA GLN A 11 -2.80 6.38 -32.25
C GLN A 11 -2.19 5.20 -31.49
N ALA A 12 -0.89 4.99 -31.65
CA ALA A 12 -0.15 3.97 -30.92
C ALA A 12 -0.28 4.26 -29.41
N GLN A 13 -0.37 3.22 -28.59
CA GLN A 13 -0.32 3.30 -27.15
C GLN A 13 0.85 4.18 -26.71
N GLU A 14 0.56 5.37 -26.20
CA GLU A 14 1.60 6.31 -25.80
C GLU A 14 2.00 6.05 -24.36
N VAL A 15 3.24 5.62 -24.17
CA VAL A 15 3.89 5.49 -22.87
C VAL A 15 5.02 6.50 -22.82
N LYS A 16 4.94 7.47 -21.90
CA LYS A 16 5.91 8.54 -21.77
C LYS A 16 6.61 8.47 -20.41
N THR A 17 7.93 8.37 -20.44
CA THR A 17 8.79 8.48 -19.27
C THR A 17 9.17 9.93 -19.00
N SER A 18 9.07 10.36 -17.76
CA SER A 18 9.46 11.68 -17.26
C SER A 18 10.28 11.56 -15.97
N GLN A 19 10.81 12.67 -15.48
CA GLN A 19 11.63 12.71 -14.26
C GLN A 19 10.98 13.68 -13.25
N GLN A 20 10.93 13.28 -11.98
CA GLN A 20 10.52 14.12 -10.86
C GLN A 20 11.73 14.42 -9.97
N LEU A 21 12.02 15.71 -9.77
CA LEU A 21 12.96 16.13 -8.75
C LEU A 21 12.28 16.02 -7.37
N CYS A 22 12.82 15.14 -6.53
CA CYS A 22 12.28 14.84 -5.22
C CYS A 22 12.85 15.75 -4.12
N ALA A 23 12.21 15.75 -2.95
CA ALA A 23 12.58 16.58 -1.81
C ALA A 23 14.01 16.34 -1.27
N ASP A 24 14.59 15.16 -1.54
CA ASP A 24 15.98 14.81 -1.21
C ASP A 24 17.02 15.27 -2.28
N GLY A 25 16.57 16.02 -3.29
CA GLY A 25 17.40 16.50 -4.39
C GLY A 25 17.72 15.47 -5.47
N GLN A 26 17.20 14.24 -5.37
CA GLN A 26 17.39 13.21 -6.41
C GLN A 26 16.26 13.25 -7.43
N SER A 27 16.61 13.01 -8.70
CA SER A 27 15.64 12.87 -9.78
C SER A 27 15.24 11.40 -9.94
N ARG A 28 13.92 11.13 -9.96
CA ARG A 28 13.37 9.78 -10.09
C ARG A 28 12.41 9.69 -11.27
N PRO A 29 12.41 8.58 -12.00
CA PRO A 29 11.53 8.41 -13.16
C PRO A 29 10.08 8.15 -12.71
N TYR A 30 9.15 8.64 -13.52
CA TYR A 30 7.77 8.17 -13.54
C TYR A 30 7.32 7.94 -14.98
N VAL A 31 6.32 7.09 -15.17
CA VAL A 31 5.79 6.76 -16.49
C VAL A 31 4.31 7.03 -16.54
N VAL A 32 3.85 7.67 -17.61
CA VAL A 32 2.42 7.88 -17.87
C VAL A 32 2.01 7.07 -19.09
N TYR A 33 0.98 6.27 -18.94
CA TYR A 33 0.29 5.60 -20.02
C TYR A 33 -0.96 6.40 -20.39
N THR A 34 -1.13 6.68 -21.69
CA THR A 34 -2.27 7.40 -22.25
C THR A 34 -3.23 6.42 -22.91
N PRO A 35 -4.53 6.38 -22.54
CA PRO A 35 -5.50 5.47 -23.16
C PRO A 35 -5.74 5.85 -24.64
N THR A 36 -5.94 4.82 -25.48
CA THR A 36 -5.98 4.95 -26.94
C THR A 36 -7.24 5.64 -27.46
N LYS A 37 -8.35 5.66 -26.69
CA LYS A 37 -9.59 6.30 -27.12
C LYS A 37 -9.45 7.81 -27.16
N PRO A 38 -9.52 8.46 -28.34
CA PRO A 38 -9.50 9.91 -28.43
C PRO A 38 -10.77 10.47 -27.76
N ASN A 39 -10.60 11.19 -26.68
CA ASN A 39 -11.69 11.89 -26.02
C ASN A 39 -11.17 13.26 -25.53
N PRO A 40 -11.73 14.39 -25.98
CA PRO A 40 -11.31 15.70 -25.53
C PRO A 40 -11.73 16.02 -24.09
N LYS A 41 -12.56 15.18 -23.47
CA LYS A 41 -13.01 15.35 -22.08
C LYS A 41 -11.91 14.92 -21.10
N THR A 42 -11.96 15.49 -19.90
CA THR A 42 -11.12 15.04 -18.78
C THR A 42 -11.42 13.59 -18.42
N LYS A 43 -10.34 12.84 -18.09
CA LYS A 43 -10.40 11.41 -17.77
C LYS A 43 -9.93 11.15 -16.34
N PRO A 44 -10.31 10.02 -15.74
CA PRO A 44 -9.73 9.58 -14.47
C PRO A 44 -8.22 9.38 -14.56
N LEU A 45 -7.53 9.49 -13.43
CA LEU A 45 -6.15 9.11 -13.24
C LEU A 45 -6.09 7.93 -12.27
N LEU A 46 -5.53 6.80 -12.70
CA LEU A 46 -5.16 5.68 -11.85
C LEU A 46 -3.66 5.78 -11.56
N VAL A 47 -3.27 5.90 -10.30
CA VAL A 47 -1.87 5.88 -9.86
C VAL A 47 -1.58 4.47 -9.37
N PHE A 48 -0.49 3.85 -9.83
CA PHE A 48 -0.16 2.48 -9.47
C PHE A 48 1.21 2.37 -8.78
N LEU A 49 1.17 2.05 -7.50
CA LEU A 49 2.35 1.77 -6.68
C LEU A 49 2.80 0.32 -6.89
N HIS A 50 4.01 0.12 -7.39
CA HIS A 50 4.54 -1.22 -7.65
C HIS A 50 4.94 -1.96 -6.37
N GLY A 51 5.04 -3.29 -6.46
CA GLY A 51 5.60 -4.14 -5.40
C GLY A 51 7.13 -4.08 -5.33
N ALA A 52 7.71 -4.70 -4.30
CA ALA A 52 9.16 -4.76 -4.08
C ALA A 52 9.84 -3.38 -4.19
N VAL A 53 9.33 -2.39 -3.45
CA VAL A 53 9.65 -0.97 -3.59
C VAL A 53 11.15 -0.63 -3.42
N SER A 54 11.91 -1.47 -2.72
CA SER A 54 13.36 -1.29 -2.55
C SER A 54 14.21 -2.11 -3.54
N SER A 55 13.57 -2.81 -4.50
CA SER A 55 14.27 -3.65 -5.48
C SER A 55 14.78 -2.82 -6.67
N PRO A 56 16.09 -2.81 -6.96
CA PRO A 56 16.63 -2.08 -8.09
C PRO A 56 16.17 -2.64 -9.45
N GLN A 57 15.70 -3.90 -9.50
CA GLN A 57 15.22 -4.54 -10.73
C GLN A 57 13.96 -3.88 -11.28
N VAL A 58 13.07 -3.40 -10.42
CA VAL A 58 11.84 -2.69 -10.83
C VAL A 58 12.20 -1.38 -11.53
N ASN A 59 13.22 -0.68 -11.03
CA ASN A 59 13.66 0.62 -11.56
C ASN A 59 14.65 0.52 -12.74
N ALA A 60 15.08 -0.70 -13.11
CA ALA A 60 16.05 -0.90 -14.17
C ALA A 60 15.51 -0.51 -15.57
N ASN A 61 14.21 -0.67 -15.80
CA ASN A 61 13.54 -0.32 -17.05
C ASN A 61 12.10 0.16 -16.78
N PRO A 62 11.90 1.42 -16.38
CA PRO A 62 10.58 1.96 -16.03
C PRO A 62 9.56 1.85 -17.18
N GLU A 63 9.95 2.19 -18.40
CA GLU A 63 9.05 2.10 -19.56
C GLU A 63 8.67 0.66 -19.87
N GLY A 64 9.64 -0.26 -19.87
CA GLY A 64 9.37 -1.69 -20.08
C GLY A 64 8.49 -2.30 -18.99
N TYR A 65 8.64 -1.85 -17.75
CA TYR A 65 7.76 -2.23 -16.64
C TYR A 65 6.32 -1.76 -16.88
N ALA A 66 6.12 -0.48 -17.21
CA ALA A 66 4.81 0.09 -17.48
C ALA A 66 4.11 -0.60 -18.66
N ARG A 67 4.80 -0.79 -19.79
CA ARG A 67 4.25 -1.45 -20.98
C ARG A 67 3.79 -2.90 -20.74
N LYS A 68 4.46 -3.62 -19.86
CA LYS A 68 4.16 -5.02 -19.52
C LYS A 68 3.18 -5.17 -18.38
N SER A 69 2.80 -4.06 -17.73
CA SER A 69 1.89 -4.10 -16.59
C SER A 69 0.48 -4.54 -17.00
N PRO A 70 -0.13 -5.51 -16.29
CA PRO A 70 -1.51 -5.90 -16.55
C PRO A 70 -2.52 -4.78 -16.26
N LEU A 71 -2.11 -3.71 -15.56
CA LEU A 71 -2.93 -2.53 -15.30
C LEU A 71 -3.22 -1.71 -16.58
N VAL A 72 -2.42 -1.89 -17.64
CA VAL A 72 -2.67 -1.24 -18.95
C VAL A 72 -4.02 -1.67 -19.51
N ALA A 73 -4.36 -2.95 -19.46
CA ALA A 73 -5.66 -3.44 -19.92
C ALA A 73 -6.84 -2.87 -19.10
N LEU A 74 -6.64 -2.73 -17.78
CA LEU A 74 -7.61 -2.07 -16.91
C LEU A 74 -7.78 -0.59 -17.28
N ALA A 75 -6.69 0.14 -17.49
CA ALA A 75 -6.70 1.55 -17.84
C ALA A 75 -7.38 1.80 -19.19
N GLU A 76 -7.13 0.96 -20.21
CA GLU A 76 -7.83 1.01 -21.50
C GLU A 76 -9.35 0.81 -21.35
N THR A 77 -9.76 -0.19 -20.58
CA THR A 77 -11.19 -0.51 -20.39
C THR A 77 -11.90 0.57 -19.56
N ALA A 78 -11.22 1.12 -18.57
CA ALA A 78 -11.74 2.21 -17.75
C ALA A 78 -11.67 3.59 -18.43
N ASP A 79 -10.97 3.69 -19.55
CA ASP A 79 -10.67 4.94 -20.28
C ASP A 79 -9.99 5.98 -19.35
N CYS A 80 -8.95 5.57 -18.63
CA CYS A 80 -8.21 6.39 -17.69
C CYS A 80 -6.71 6.48 -18.00
N TYR A 81 -6.09 7.59 -17.61
CA TYR A 81 -4.64 7.69 -17.57
C TYR A 81 -4.10 6.77 -16.46
N LEU A 82 -2.90 6.21 -16.68
CA LEU A 82 -2.24 5.38 -15.67
C LEU A 82 -0.85 5.95 -15.39
N LEU A 83 -0.63 6.36 -14.15
CA LEU A 83 0.65 6.87 -13.65
C LEU A 83 1.37 5.76 -12.88
N PHE A 84 2.61 5.50 -13.24
CA PHE A 84 3.54 4.61 -12.56
C PHE A 84 4.64 5.45 -11.88
N PRO A 85 4.52 5.77 -10.59
CA PRO A 85 5.65 6.19 -9.78
C PRO A 85 6.66 5.06 -9.63
N PHE A 86 7.94 5.40 -9.51
CA PHE A 86 9.00 4.40 -9.28
C PHE A 86 9.66 4.63 -7.93
N GLY A 87 9.04 4.10 -6.89
CA GLY A 87 9.59 4.09 -5.54
C GLY A 87 10.87 3.27 -5.45
N GLN A 88 11.78 3.69 -4.58
CA GLN A 88 13.07 3.03 -4.39
C GLN A 88 13.62 3.31 -2.98
N LYS A 89 14.76 2.72 -2.65
CA LYS A 89 15.42 3.00 -1.38
C LYS A 89 15.64 4.50 -1.20
N GLY A 90 15.15 5.08 -0.10
CA GLY A 90 15.20 6.50 0.22
C GLY A 90 14.02 7.32 -0.31
N ALA A 91 13.11 6.71 -1.08
CA ALA A 91 11.82 7.29 -1.47
C ALA A 91 10.83 6.14 -1.71
N THR A 92 10.38 5.52 -0.65
CA THR A 92 9.43 4.40 -0.65
C THR A 92 7.98 4.90 -0.49
N TRP A 93 7.04 3.98 -0.52
CA TRP A 93 5.63 4.31 -0.25
C TRP A 93 5.35 4.68 1.21
N PHE A 94 6.33 4.48 2.10
CA PHE A 94 6.20 4.51 3.55
C PHE A 94 6.96 5.66 4.21
N ASP A 95 7.73 6.44 3.44
CA ASP A 95 8.49 7.59 3.92
C ASP A 95 8.02 8.90 3.27
N ALA A 96 8.35 10.01 3.92
CA ALA A 96 7.89 11.33 3.50
C ALA A 96 8.40 11.74 2.10
N VAL A 97 9.61 11.30 1.70
CA VAL A 97 10.17 11.63 0.39
C VAL A 97 9.37 10.92 -0.71
N GLY A 98 9.10 9.61 -0.55
CA GLY A 98 8.35 8.85 -1.52
C GLY A 98 6.87 9.26 -1.60
N GLN A 99 6.25 9.59 -0.46
CA GLN A 99 4.88 10.12 -0.48
C GLN A 99 4.80 11.47 -1.20
N GLN A 100 5.73 12.39 -0.91
CA GLN A 100 5.77 13.68 -1.59
C GLN A 100 6.05 13.52 -3.09
N MET A 101 6.97 12.61 -3.48
CA MET A 101 7.24 12.26 -4.87
C MET A 101 5.95 11.88 -5.63
N VAL A 102 5.16 10.95 -5.08
CA VAL A 102 3.87 10.55 -5.70
C VAL A 102 2.92 11.73 -5.84
N MET A 103 2.83 12.60 -4.84
CA MET A 103 1.96 13.78 -4.87
C MET A 103 2.41 14.82 -5.89
N ASP A 104 3.72 15.03 -6.04
CA ASP A 104 4.32 15.93 -7.02
C ASP A 104 4.13 15.41 -8.45
N GLU A 105 4.29 14.10 -8.66
CA GLU A 105 4.03 13.44 -9.93
C GLU A 105 2.57 13.54 -10.36
N ILE A 106 1.61 13.33 -9.44
CA ILE A 106 0.18 13.58 -9.69
C ILE A 106 -0.04 15.04 -10.13
N THR A 107 0.63 15.99 -9.48
CA THR A 107 0.53 17.41 -9.81
C THR A 107 1.10 17.70 -11.20
N ALA A 108 2.24 17.15 -11.54
CA ALA A 108 2.87 17.29 -12.85
C ALA A 108 2.01 16.67 -13.98
N VAL A 109 1.43 15.49 -13.73
CA VAL A 109 0.52 14.83 -14.68
C VAL A 109 -0.75 15.64 -14.91
N LYS A 110 -1.34 16.23 -13.89
CA LYS A 110 -2.52 17.12 -14.02
C LYS A 110 -2.23 18.39 -14.84
N GLN A 111 -0.99 18.85 -14.87
CA GLN A 111 -0.57 19.99 -15.69
C GLN A 111 -0.38 19.63 -17.17
N GLN A 112 -0.04 18.36 -17.46
CA GLN A 112 0.29 17.91 -18.81
C GLN A 112 -0.86 17.21 -19.52
N TYR A 113 -1.80 16.63 -18.78
CA TYR A 113 -2.89 15.80 -19.31
C TYR A 113 -4.26 16.29 -18.80
N PRO A 114 -5.34 16.11 -19.57
CA PRO A 114 -6.69 16.49 -19.16
C PRO A 114 -7.25 15.51 -18.11
N ILE A 115 -6.76 15.60 -16.88
CA ILE A 115 -7.18 14.77 -15.76
C ILE A 115 -8.39 15.40 -15.05
N ASP A 116 -9.40 14.59 -14.73
CA ASP A 116 -10.48 15.01 -13.82
C ASP A 116 -9.93 15.03 -12.38
N PRO A 117 -9.80 16.21 -11.74
CA PRO A 117 -9.23 16.32 -10.40
C PRO A 117 -10.06 15.63 -9.31
N ASN A 118 -11.32 15.28 -9.62
CA ASN A 118 -12.19 14.53 -8.71
C ASN A 118 -12.23 13.03 -8.98
N LYS A 119 -11.47 12.54 -9.98
CA LYS A 119 -11.36 11.11 -10.33
C LYS A 119 -9.91 10.64 -10.34
N ILE A 120 -9.22 10.87 -9.23
CA ILE A 120 -7.86 10.36 -9.01
C ILE A 120 -7.95 9.18 -8.04
N PHE A 121 -7.44 8.02 -8.46
CA PHE A 121 -7.44 6.78 -7.68
C PHE A 121 -6.01 6.35 -7.39
N LEU A 122 -5.76 5.87 -6.17
CA LEU A 122 -4.50 5.25 -5.83
C LEU A 122 -4.67 3.74 -5.78
N SER A 123 -3.87 3.03 -6.56
CA SER A 123 -3.81 1.58 -6.56
C SER A 123 -2.39 1.10 -6.27
N GLY A 124 -2.24 -0.14 -5.87
CA GLY A 124 -0.92 -0.70 -5.65
C GLY A 124 -0.95 -2.20 -5.40
N PHE A 125 0.19 -2.83 -5.66
CA PHE A 125 0.36 -4.27 -5.53
C PHE A 125 1.48 -4.59 -4.54
N SER A 126 1.30 -5.62 -3.67
CA SER A 126 2.30 -6.10 -2.71
C SER A 126 2.76 -4.97 -1.77
N ASP A 127 4.04 -4.52 -1.79
CA ASP A 127 4.47 -3.33 -1.07
C ASP A 127 3.65 -2.09 -1.48
N GLY A 128 3.31 -1.96 -2.77
CA GLY A 128 2.42 -0.91 -3.25
C GLY A 128 1.01 -1.03 -2.71
N GLY A 129 0.46 -2.25 -2.60
CA GLY A 129 -0.83 -2.52 -1.95
C GLY A 129 -0.81 -2.15 -0.46
N SER A 130 0.30 -2.41 0.23
CA SER A 130 0.54 -1.94 1.59
C SER A 130 0.68 -0.41 1.66
N GLY A 131 1.34 0.19 0.66
CA GLY A 131 1.44 1.64 0.49
C GLY A 131 0.08 2.30 0.33
N VAL A 132 -0.88 1.64 -0.35
CA VAL A 132 -2.26 2.15 -0.47
C VAL A 132 -2.92 2.32 0.90
N TYR A 133 -2.77 1.37 1.83
CA TYR A 133 -3.26 1.54 3.21
C TYR A 133 -2.58 2.72 3.91
N TYR A 134 -1.27 2.88 3.70
CA TYR A 134 -0.52 3.97 4.30
C TYR A 134 -1.01 5.33 3.78
N PHE A 135 -1.14 5.50 2.46
CA PHE A 135 -1.68 6.72 1.86
C PHE A 135 -3.14 7.00 2.26
N ALA A 136 -3.98 5.96 2.34
CA ALA A 136 -5.37 6.12 2.75
C ALA A 136 -5.52 6.70 4.16
N MET A 137 -4.52 6.52 5.04
CA MET A 137 -4.52 7.03 6.41
C MET A 137 -3.63 8.25 6.63
N THR A 138 -2.78 8.60 5.64
CA THR A 138 -1.89 9.76 5.72
C THR A 138 -2.27 10.86 4.72
N HIS A 139 -2.72 10.52 3.52
CA HIS A 139 -3.08 11.44 2.43
C HIS A 139 -4.43 11.08 1.77
N PRO A 140 -5.56 10.96 2.51
CA PRO A 140 -6.82 10.51 1.93
C PRO A 140 -7.46 11.52 0.99
N ASP A 141 -7.24 12.82 1.21
CA ASP A 141 -8.04 13.90 0.61
C ASP A 141 -7.98 13.98 -0.93
N PRO A 142 -6.82 13.83 -1.59
CA PRO A 142 -6.73 13.98 -3.04
C PRO A 142 -7.45 12.90 -3.84
N PHE A 143 -7.74 11.76 -3.23
CA PHE A 143 -8.19 10.56 -3.93
C PHE A 143 -9.72 10.40 -3.88
N ALA A 144 -10.28 9.92 -5.00
CA ALA A 144 -11.67 9.48 -5.10
C ALA A 144 -11.89 8.11 -4.44
N GLY A 145 -10.86 7.27 -4.44
CA GLY A 145 -10.86 5.94 -3.85
C GLY A 145 -9.50 5.26 -3.95
N PHE A 146 -9.40 4.10 -3.32
CA PHE A 146 -8.17 3.34 -3.14
C PHE A 146 -8.38 1.88 -3.58
N ILE A 147 -7.36 1.26 -4.21
CA ILE A 147 -7.38 -0.13 -4.66
C ILE A 147 -6.12 -0.83 -4.15
N ALA A 148 -6.24 -1.63 -3.10
CA ALA A 148 -5.13 -2.38 -2.51
C ALA A 148 -5.14 -3.83 -3.03
N MET A 149 -4.08 -4.23 -3.73
CA MET A 149 -3.92 -5.57 -4.33
C MET A 149 -2.81 -6.33 -3.62
N ASN A 150 -3.14 -7.47 -3.02
CA ASN A 150 -2.21 -8.34 -2.27
C ASN A 150 -1.29 -7.52 -1.33
N GLY A 151 -1.89 -6.57 -0.60
CA GLY A 151 -1.23 -5.71 0.38
C GLY A 151 -1.48 -6.17 1.82
N SER A 152 -0.75 -5.57 2.76
CA SER A 152 -0.87 -5.85 4.18
C SER A 152 -0.89 -4.57 5.01
N LEU A 153 -1.92 -4.38 5.83
CA LEU A 153 -1.99 -3.28 6.79
C LEU A 153 -0.85 -3.36 7.82
N LYS A 154 -0.43 -4.58 8.18
CA LYS A 154 0.74 -4.79 9.05
C LYS A 154 2.01 -4.19 8.45
N VAL A 155 2.25 -4.41 7.17
CA VAL A 155 3.42 -3.86 6.45
C VAL A 155 3.34 -2.33 6.43
N ALA A 156 2.18 -1.76 6.11
CA ALA A 156 1.95 -0.33 6.14
C ALA A 156 2.28 0.28 7.52
N SER A 157 1.81 -0.36 8.59
CA SER A 157 2.04 0.09 9.95
C SER A 157 3.51 -0.05 10.40
N MET A 158 4.21 -1.09 9.96
CA MET A 158 5.59 -1.36 10.40
C MET A 158 6.63 -0.57 9.65
N LEU A 159 6.41 -0.34 8.34
CA LEU A 159 7.35 0.37 7.47
C LEU A 159 7.08 1.87 7.44
N GLY A 160 5.88 2.30 7.82
CA GLY A 160 5.50 3.71 7.84
C GLY A 160 6.37 4.52 8.80
N GLU A 161 6.85 5.66 8.32
CA GLU A 161 7.53 6.67 9.14
C GLU A 161 6.62 7.21 10.24
N GLU A 162 5.33 7.41 9.90
CA GLU A 162 4.30 7.91 10.79
C GLU A 162 3.38 6.77 11.27
N GLU A 163 2.85 6.92 12.47
CA GLU A 163 1.78 6.04 12.94
C GLU A 163 0.49 6.28 12.16
N ILE A 164 -0.18 5.21 11.78
CA ILE A 164 -1.42 5.28 10.99
C ILE A 164 -2.64 4.98 11.84
N PHE A 165 -3.71 5.73 11.60
CA PHE A 165 -4.96 5.64 12.36
C PHE A 165 -6.15 5.40 11.42
N PRO A 166 -6.93 4.33 11.59
CA PRO A 166 -8.02 3.97 10.68
C PRO A 166 -9.07 5.07 10.46
N CYS A 167 -9.37 5.88 11.46
CA CYS A 167 -10.32 6.99 11.32
C CYS A 167 -9.87 8.03 10.29
N ASN A 168 -8.56 8.14 10.03
CA ASN A 168 -8.00 9.09 9.07
C ASN A 168 -8.40 8.79 7.62
N MET A 169 -8.88 7.58 7.32
CA MET A 169 -9.44 7.26 6.00
C MET A 169 -10.65 8.14 5.64
N ASN A 170 -11.30 8.76 6.63
CA ASN A 170 -12.48 9.61 6.43
C ASN A 170 -13.53 8.96 5.51
N GLN A 171 -13.77 7.66 5.72
CA GLN A 171 -14.72 6.82 4.98
C GLN A 171 -14.52 6.81 3.44
N LYS A 172 -13.31 7.07 2.96
CA LYS A 172 -12.99 6.96 1.54
C LYS A 172 -13.23 5.53 1.05
N PRO A 173 -13.77 5.35 -0.17
CA PRO A 173 -13.93 4.03 -0.78
C PRO A 173 -12.59 3.30 -0.88
N LEU A 174 -12.54 2.06 -0.40
CA LEU A 174 -11.34 1.21 -0.43
C LEU A 174 -11.72 -0.18 -0.97
N TYR A 175 -11.18 -0.54 -2.14
CA TYR A 175 -11.34 -1.85 -2.76
C TYR A 175 -10.09 -2.68 -2.47
N ILE A 176 -10.27 -3.82 -1.83
CA ILE A 176 -9.16 -4.68 -1.38
C ILE A 176 -9.27 -6.05 -2.05
N LEU A 177 -8.16 -6.50 -2.62
CA LEU A 177 -7.99 -7.80 -3.24
C LEU A 177 -6.82 -8.53 -2.58
N ASN A 178 -7.08 -9.67 -1.96
CA ASN A 178 -6.03 -10.61 -1.53
C ASN A 178 -6.45 -12.01 -1.96
N THR A 179 -5.56 -12.71 -2.64
CA THR A 179 -5.85 -14.02 -3.21
C THR A 179 -5.87 -15.14 -2.17
N THR A 180 -6.61 -16.20 -2.44
CA THR A 180 -6.76 -17.36 -1.53
C THR A 180 -5.47 -18.14 -1.32
N GLY A 181 -4.56 -18.13 -2.30
CA GLY A 181 -3.26 -18.81 -2.26
C GLY A 181 -2.07 -17.88 -2.01
N ASP A 182 -2.29 -16.65 -1.57
CA ASP A 182 -1.21 -15.74 -1.22
C ASP A 182 -0.47 -16.21 0.05
N SER A 183 0.72 -16.73 -0.14
CA SER A 183 1.56 -17.21 0.95
C SER A 183 2.38 -16.12 1.64
N LEU A 184 2.57 -14.97 0.97
CA LEU A 184 3.23 -13.82 1.60
C LEU A 184 2.27 -13.09 2.55
N TYR A 185 1.02 -12.95 2.15
CA TYR A 185 -0.04 -12.31 2.94
C TYR A 185 -1.28 -13.21 3.04
N PRO A 186 -1.21 -14.34 3.79
CA PRO A 186 -2.28 -15.32 3.85
C PRO A 186 -3.55 -14.76 4.48
N LEU A 187 -4.70 -15.23 4.01
CA LEU A 187 -6.02 -14.70 4.38
C LEU A 187 -6.32 -14.79 5.88
N ASP A 188 -5.78 -15.77 6.58
CA ASP A 188 -5.92 -15.89 8.04
C ASP A 188 -5.29 -14.71 8.82
N GLN A 189 -4.31 -14.02 8.21
CA GLN A 189 -3.70 -12.81 8.77
C GLN A 189 -4.32 -11.53 8.20
N ILE A 190 -4.81 -11.56 6.95
CA ILE A 190 -5.40 -10.38 6.29
C ILE A 190 -6.84 -10.14 6.74
N THR A 191 -7.69 -11.17 6.78
CA THR A 191 -9.12 -11.01 7.11
C THR A 191 -9.36 -10.30 8.43
N PRO A 192 -8.68 -10.64 9.56
CA PRO A 192 -8.86 -9.89 10.82
C PRO A 192 -8.46 -8.42 10.72
N SER A 193 -7.49 -8.09 9.85
CA SER A 193 -7.08 -6.71 9.59
C SER A 193 -8.19 -5.92 8.89
N ILE A 194 -8.85 -6.54 7.91
CA ILE A 194 -9.95 -5.91 7.18
C ILE A 194 -11.17 -5.74 8.07
N ASP A 195 -11.51 -6.75 8.88
CA ASP A 195 -12.61 -6.66 9.84
C ASP A 195 -12.40 -5.57 10.89
N PHE A 196 -11.13 -5.34 11.28
CA PHE A 196 -10.77 -4.21 12.11
C PHE A 196 -10.99 -2.87 11.40
N LEU A 197 -10.54 -2.72 10.14
CA LEU A 197 -10.71 -1.48 9.36
C LEU A 197 -12.19 -1.16 9.08
N ARG A 198 -13.03 -2.17 8.84
CA ARG A 198 -14.47 -1.99 8.58
C ARG A 198 -15.23 -1.33 9.72
N LYS A 199 -14.72 -1.39 10.95
CA LYS A 199 -15.32 -0.70 12.10
C LYS A 199 -15.23 0.81 11.98
N GLU A 200 -14.19 1.32 11.30
CA GLU A 200 -13.95 2.75 11.08
C GLU A 200 -14.39 3.21 9.69
N ASN A 201 -14.38 2.30 8.71
CA ASN A 201 -14.74 2.62 7.35
C ASN A 201 -15.68 1.57 6.75
N PRO A 202 -17.00 1.83 6.70
CA PRO A 202 -17.97 0.90 6.13
C PRO A 202 -17.86 0.78 4.59
N ASN A 203 -17.15 1.72 3.91
CA ASN A 203 -17.00 1.76 2.46
C ASN A 203 -15.82 0.88 1.98
N ILE A 204 -15.57 -0.24 2.68
CA ILE A 204 -14.56 -1.22 2.29
C ILE A 204 -15.20 -2.39 1.56
N THR A 205 -14.83 -2.59 0.29
CA THR A 205 -15.07 -3.81 -0.47
C THR A 205 -13.85 -4.73 -0.34
N PHE A 206 -14.06 -5.96 0.10
CA PHE A 206 -13.00 -6.98 0.20
C PHE A 206 -13.35 -8.19 -0.63
N LYS A 207 -12.49 -8.56 -1.56
CA LYS A 207 -12.59 -9.71 -2.46
C LYS A 207 -11.39 -10.64 -2.28
N THR A 208 -11.65 -11.93 -2.42
CA THR A 208 -10.64 -12.99 -2.25
C THR A 208 -10.60 -13.88 -3.48
N PRO A 209 -10.14 -13.36 -4.64
CA PRO A 209 -10.04 -14.17 -5.86
C PRO A 209 -9.08 -15.35 -5.66
N THR A 210 -9.28 -16.39 -6.46
CA THR A 210 -8.35 -17.53 -6.51
C THR A 210 -7.05 -17.10 -7.17
N GLY A 211 -5.91 -17.51 -6.62
CA GLY A 211 -4.60 -17.19 -7.17
C GLY A 211 -3.51 -17.17 -6.09
N ASP A 212 -2.29 -16.97 -6.52
CA ASP A 212 -1.09 -16.79 -5.69
C ASP A 212 -0.86 -15.29 -5.35
N HIS A 213 0.36 -14.94 -4.94
CA HIS A 213 0.71 -13.54 -4.62
C HIS A 213 0.69 -12.59 -5.83
N PHE A 214 0.59 -13.10 -7.08
CA PHE A 214 0.72 -12.28 -8.27
C PHE A 214 -0.65 -11.83 -8.83
N LEU A 215 -0.62 -10.88 -9.79
CA LEU A 215 -1.80 -10.23 -10.37
C LEU A 215 -2.53 -11.07 -11.45
N GLY A 216 -2.33 -12.39 -11.49
CA GLY A 216 -2.97 -13.28 -12.47
C GLY A 216 -4.49 -13.25 -12.46
N TYR A 217 -5.11 -12.86 -11.37
CA TYR A 217 -6.56 -12.74 -11.18
C TYR A 217 -7.17 -11.45 -11.76
N LEU A 218 -6.35 -10.47 -12.19
CA LEU A 218 -6.87 -9.18 -12.66
C LEU A 218 -7.87 -9.26 -13.80
N PRO A 219 -7.73 -10.16 -14.79
CA PRO A 219 -8.74 -10.30 -15.85
C PRO A 219 -10.15 -10.62 -15.32
N GLU A 220 -10.25 -11.43 -14.29
CA GLU A 220 -11.54 -11.82 -13.65
C GLU A 220 -12.14 -10.65 -12.86
N GLU A 221 -11.32 -9.83 -12.22
CA GLU A 221 -11.73 -8.67 -11.41
C GLU A 221 -11.85 -7.37 -12.23
N GLN A 222 -11.46 -7.38 -13.50
CA GLN A 222 -11.37 -6.17 -14.34
C GLN A 222 -12.68 -5.39 -14.39
N SER A 223 -13.81 -6.05 -14.60
CA SER A 223 -15.13 -5.39 -14.68
C SER A 223 -15.46 -4.65 -13.38
N ALA A 224 -15.26 -5.29 -12.24
CA ALA A 224 -15.54 -4.70 -10.92
C ALA A 224 -14.62 -3.50 -10.62
N LEU A 225 -13.35 -3.57 -11.02
CA LEU A 225 -12.40 -2.46 -10.87
C LEU A 225 -12.73 -1.29 -11.80
N VAL A 226 -13.16 -1.57 -13.04
CA VAL A 226 -13.65 -0.54 -13.97
C VAL A 226 -14.88 0.16 -13.41
N ASP A 227 -15.82 -0.59 -12.86
CA ASP A 227 -17.03 -0.03 -12.23
C ASP A 227 -16.67 0.82 -11.00
N PHE A 228 -15.69 0.37 -10.20
CA PHE A 228 -15.18 1.14 -9.08
C PHE A 228 -14.62 2.50 -9.54
N ILE A 229 -13.77 2.53 -10.56
CA ILE A 229 -13.19 3.76 -11.11
C ILE A 229 -14.28 4.68 -11.72
N LYS A 230 -15.24 4.12 -12.44
CA LYS A 230 -16.29 4.91 -13.09
C LYS A 230 -17.30 5.52 -12.12
N ASN A 231 -17.67 4.77 -11.07
CA ASN A 231 -18.78 5.13 -10.18
C ASN A 231 -18.35 5.97 -8.96
N HIS A 232 -17.07 6.04 -8.65
CA HIS A 232 -16.60 6.89 -7.55
C HIS A 232 -16.04 8.22 -8.05
N THR A 233 -16.32 9.24 -7.26
CA THR A 233 -15.84 10.61 -7.48
C THR A 233 -15.49 11.21 -6.12
N ARG A 234 -14.39 11.93 -6.04
CA ARG A 234 -13.98 12.60 -4.80
C ARG A 234 -15.07 13.56 -4.34
N GLN A 235 -15.58 13.31 -3.15
CA GLN A 235 -16.53 14.21 -2.52
C GLN A 235 -15.79 15.17 -1.58
N PRO A 236 -16.18 16.43 -1.54
CA PRO A 236 -15.68 17.36 -0.54
C PRO A 236 -15.98 16.83 0.87
N LEU A 237 -15.01 16.90 1.77
CA LEU A 237 -15.18 16.45 3.12
C LEU A 237 -16.10 17.41 3.90
N THR A 238 -17.26 16.92 4.34
CA THR A 238 -18.17 17.61 5.27
C THR A 238 -17.94 17.16 6.71
N HIS A 239 -17.32 16.01 6.90
CA HIS A 239 -16.93 15.45 8.20
C HIS A 239 -15.48 14.98 8.11
N ILE A 240 -14.64 15.47 9.01
CA ILE A 240 -13.24 15.13 9.13
C ILE A 240 -12.99 14.57 10.53
N VAL A 241 -12.42 13.38 10.59
CA VAL A 241 -11.82 12.83 11.79
C VAL A 241 -10.34 12.66 11.52
N TRP A 242 -9.49 13.21 12.41
CA TRP A 242 -8.05 13.09 12.26
C TRP A 242 -7.39 12.81 13.60
N GLU A 243 -6.60 11.76 13.64
CA GLU A 243 -5.78 11.38 14.78
C GLU A 243 -4.30 11.34 14.37
N THR A 244 -3.42 11.84 15.22
CA THR A 244 -1.98 11.87 14.98
C THR A 244 -1.20 11.85 16.28
N SER A 245 0.00 11.26 16.26
CA SER A 245 0.98 11.33 17.36
C SER A 245 1.98 12.50 17.20
N ASN A 246 2.05 13.11 16.01
CA ASN A 246 2.88 14.28 15.74
C ASN A 246 2.22 15.16 14.67
N ILE A 247 2.71 16.40 14.52
CA ILE A 247 2.24 17.30 13.46
C ILE A 247 2.94 17.01 12.12
N GLY A 248 4.20 16.55 12.16
CA GLY A 248 4.98 16.14 11.02
C GLY A 248 4.81 16.99 9.77
N LYS A 249 4.88 16.33 8.61
CA LYS A 249 4.57 16.93 7.32
C LYS A 249 3.09 16.86 6.95
N ILE A 250 2.31 16.04 7.68
CA ILE A 250 0.88 15.78 7.43
C ILE A 250 0.06 16.50 8.48
N ASN A 251 -0.10 17.79 8.29
CA ASN A 251 -0.85 18.66 9.21
C ASN A 251 -2.14 19.21 8.61
N ARG A 252 -2.46 18.86 7.35
CA ARG A 252 -3.63 19.38 6.63
C ARG A 252 -4.47 18.26 6.05
N ILE A 253 -5.79 18.36 6.26
CA ILE A 253 -6.81 17.49 5.68
C ILE A 253 -7.93 18.37 5.15
N GLY A 254 -8.10 18.41 3.83
CA GLY A 254 -9.10 19.25 3.21
C GLY A 254 -8.99 20.72 3.68
N TRP A 255 -10.03 21.18 4.33
CA TRP A 255 -10.14 22.54 4.88
C TRP A 255 -9.66 22.68 6.35
N LEU A 256 -9.20 21.58 6.99
CA LEU A 256 -8.69 21.57 8.36
C LEU A 256 -7.16 21.55 8.34
N ASN A 257 -6.53 22.40 9.15
CA ASN A 257 -5.09 22.50 9.29
C ASN A 257 -4.70 22.48 10.78
N LEU A 258 -3.93 21.48 11.20
CA LEU A 258 -3.39 21.39 12.55
C LEU A 258 -2.16 22.28 12.69
N LYS A 259 -2.08 23.07 13.77
CA LYS A 259 -0.96 24.00 14.04
C LYS A 259 -0.08 23.55 15.18
N SER A 260 -0.65 22.98 16.25
CA SER A 260 0.10 22.45 17.39
C SER A 260 -0.67 21.35 18.09
N LEU A 261 0.06 20.46 18.76
CA LEU A 261 -0.47 19.45 19.68
C LEU A 261 -0.22 19.87 21.12
N ALA A 262 -1.03 19.34 22.03
CA ALA A 262 -0.93 19.52 23.49
C ALA A 262 -0.96 18.13 24.16
N LEU A 263 0.02 17.28 23.84
CA LEU A 263 0.06 15.86 24.23
C LEU A 263 0.22 15.65 25.74
N GLU A 264 0.64 16.67 26.47
CA GLU A 264 0.73 16.72 27.94
C GLU A 264 -0.64 16.82 28.62
N GLN A 265 -1.66 17.34 27.91
CA GLN A 265 -3.02 17.43 28.42
C GLN A 265 -3.67 16.06 28.58
N GLU A 266 -4.70 16.00 29.43
CA GLU A 266 -5.54 14.81 29.53
C GLU A 266 -6.30 14.54 28.24
N ARG A 267 -6.45 13.26 27.94
CA ARG A 267 -7.21 12.81 26.80
C ARG A 267 -8.71 12.99 27.06
N ALA A 268 -9.41 13.64 26.14
CA ALA A 268 -10.85 13.81 26.24
C ALA A 268 -11.59 12.44 26.25
N PRO A 269 -12.70 12.28 26.99
CA PRO A 269 -13.41 11.01 27.12
C PRO A 269 -13.87 10.41 25.77
N TRP A 270 -14.25 11.25 24.80
CA TRP A 270 -14.66 10.82 23.47
C TRP A 270 -13.53 10.29 22.58
N HIS A 271 -12.29 10.60 22.90
CA HIS A 271 -11.11 10.12 22.19
C HIS A 271 -10.77 8.72 22.66
N THR A 272 -11.45 7.73 22.12
CA THR A 272 -11.20 6.33 22.42
C THR A 272 -9.94 5.85 21.69
N LEU A 273 -9.03 5.20 22.39
CA LEU A 273 -7.85 4.56 21.79
C LEU A 273 -8.25 3.28 21.07
N TYR A 274 -7.54 2.97 20.01
CA TYR A 274 -7.73 1.69 19.31
C TYR A 274 -7.37 0.51 20.22
N PRO A 275 -8.16 -0.55 20.21
CA PRO A 275 -7.80 -1.78 20.90
C PRO A 275 -6.54 -2.37 20.28
N LYS A 276 -5.72 -3.02 21.08
CA LYS A 276 -4.57 -3.77 20.57
C LYS A 276 -5.07 -5.02 19.85
N VAL A 277 -5.14 -4.94 18.51
CA VAL A 277 -5.47 -6.08 17.67
C VAL A 277 -4.22 -6.94 17.50
N THR A 278 -4.34 -8.21 17.89
CA THR A 278 -3.26 -9.21 17.78
C THR A 278 -3.64 -10.24 16.73
N ILE A 279 -2.71 -10.52 15.83
CA ILE A 279 -2.87 -11.50 14.76
C ILE A 279 -1.83 -12.60 14.95
N GLN A 280 -2.23 -13.86 14.77
CA GLN A 280 -1.35 -15.01 14.85
C GLN A 280 -0.61 -15.19 13.52
N ASN A 281 0.72 -15.15 13.55
CA ASN A 281 1.55 -15.53 12.41
C ASN A 281 1.83 -17.04 12.47
N ASN A 282 1.19 -17.80 11.61
CA ASN A 282 1.34 -19.25 11.49
C ASN A 282 2.20 -19.68 10.28
N LYS A 283 2.97 -18.77 9.70
CA LYS A 283 3.81 -19.07 8.53
C LYS A 283 5.02 -19.88 8.92
N ALA A 284 5.33 -20.91 8.15
CA ALA A 284 6.62 -21.59 8.22
C ALA A 284 7.72 -20.67 7.67
N ASP A 285 8.85 -20.57 8.36
CA ASP A 285 10.01 -19.79 7.93
C ASP A 285 11.31 -20.51 8.32
N LEU A 286 12.18 -20.73 7.35
CA LEU A 286 13.52 -21.27 7.59
C LEU A 286 14.45 -20.20 8.17
N GLY A 287 14.21 -18.92 7.85
CA GLY A 287 15.01 -17.80 8.32
C GLY A 287 16.40 -17.68 7.70
N ILE A 288 16.62 -18.29 6.53
CA ILE A 288 17.90 -18.31 5.82
C ILE A 288 18.06 -17.06 4.94
N LYS A 289 19.26 -16.51 4.90
CA LYS A 289 19.74 -15.57 3.89
C LYS A 289 20.60 -16.32 2.89
N TYR A 290 20.29 -16.23 1.60
CA TYR A 290 20.97 -16.96 0.53
C TYR A 290 21.97 -16.07 -0.20
N ASP A 291 23.09 -16.68 -0.62
CA ASP A 291 24.04 -16.09 -1.54
C ASP A 291 23.62 -16.39 -2.98
N TYR A 292 22.96 -15.44 -3.60
CA TYR A 292 22.50 -15.56 -4.99
C TYR A 292 23.61 -15.40 -6.03
N THR A 293 24.84 -15.10 -5.62
CA THR A 293 26.02 -15.09 -6.51
C THR A 293 26.63 -16.48 -6.69
N TYR A 294 26.33 -17.43 -5.80
CA TYR A 294 26.75 -18.80 -5.90
C TYR A 294 26.19 -19.48 -7.17
N LYS A 295 27.06 -20.14 -7.95
CA LYS A 295 26.70 -20.76 -9.25
C LYS A 295 26.69 -22.30 -9.21
N GLY A 296 26.97 -22.91 -8.06
CA GLY A 296 26.94 -24.37 -7.91
C GLY A 296 25.51 -24.91 -7.75
N LYS A 297 25.41 -26.23 -7.60
CA LYS A 297 24.13 -26.91 -7.35
C LYS A 297 23.61 -26.56 -5.95
N GLY A 298 22.33 -26.22 -5.83
CA GLY A 298 21.70 -25.82 -4.57
C GLY A 298 21.82 -24.31 -4.26
N LEU A 299 21.56 -23.92 -3.01
CA LEU A 299 21.63 -22.54 -2.56
C LEU A 299 22.60 -22.41 -1.37
N ARG A 300 23.64 -21.60 -1.51
CA ARG A 300 24.59 -21.35 -0.43
C ARG A 300 23.96 -20.46 0.63
N ILE A 301 24.09 -20.86 1.90
CA ILE A 301 23.64 -20.10 3.07
C ILE A 301 24.65 -18.98 3.33
N ALA A 302 24.25 -17.73 3.14
CA ALA A 302 25.04 -16.54 3.46
C ALA A 302 24.88 -16.08 4.92
N GLY A 303 23.90 -16.63 5.64
CA GLY A 303 23.61 -16.29 7.03
C GLY A 303 22.16 -16.53 7.39
N PHE A 304 21.74 -15.97 8.52
CA PHE A 304 20.41 -16.12 9.07
C PHE A 304 19.78 -14.77 9.43
N LYS A 305 18.44 -14.72 9.51
CA LYS A 305 17.71 -13.52 9.94
C LYS A 305 18.03 -13.15 11.41
N ASN A 306 18.14 -14.16 12.27
CA ASN A 306 18.56 -14.06 13.67
C ASN A 306 19.00 -15.45 14.17
N ASP A 307 19.38 -15.55 15.46
CA ASP A 307 19.92 -16.78 16.05
C ASP A 307 18.88 -17.85 16.38
N THR A 308 17.61 -17.52 16.39
CA THR A 308 16.52 -18.42 16.79
C THR A 308 15.72 -18.99 15.62
N VAL A 309 16.10 -18.69 14.37
CA VAL A 309 15.39 -19.18 13.18
C VAL A 309 15.44 -20.69 13.04
N THR A 310 14.44 -21.27 12.38
CA THR A 310 14.29 -22.71 12.20
C THR A 310 15.57 -23.37 11.70
N ALA A 311 16.14 -22.92 10.59
CA ALA A 311 17.32 -23.58 9.99
C ALA A 311 18.52 -23.59 10.94
N LYS A 312 18.80 -22.46 11.64
CA LYS A 312 19.92 -22.37 12.58
C LYS A 312 19.69 -23.27 13.80
N ARG A 313 18.49 -23.33 14.34
CA ARG A 313 18.10 -24.20 15.44
C ARG A 313 18.21 -25.68 15.06
N LEU A 314 17.97 -26.04 13.80
CA LEU A 314 18.16 -27.40 13.29
C LEU A 314 19.65 -27.75 13.02
N GLY A 315 20.56 -26.80 13.15
CA GLY A 315 21.99 -27.00 13.01
C GLY A 315 22.59 -26.62 11.66
N ALA A 316 21.84 -25.87 10.81
CA ALA A 316 22.39 -25.27 9.60
C ALA A 316 23.44 -24.21 9.95
N LYS A 317 24.48 -24.10 9.14
CA LYS A 317 25.61 -23.17 9.33
C LYS A 317 25.74 -22.25 8.10
N GLU A 318 26.34 -21.10 8.32
CA GLU A 318 26.81 -20.26 7.24
C GLU A 318 27.85 -21.00 6.41
N GLY A 319 27.78 -20.89 5.08
CA GLY A 319 28.61 -21.63 4.15
C GLY A 319 28.04 -22.98 3.71
N ASP A 320 27.08 -23.57 4.42
CA ASP A 320 26.36 -24.77 3.97
C ASP A 320 25.65 -24.50 2.63
N ILE A 321 25.55 -25.53 1.80
CA ILE A 321 24.76 -25.44 0.54
C ILE A 321 23.49 -26.26 0.73
N LEU A 322 22.34 -25.62 0.74
CA LEU A 322 21.04 -26.27 0.79
C LEU A 322 20.78 -27.02 -0.50
N LEU A 323 20.72 -28.35 -0.44
CA LEU A 323 20.55 -29.25 -1.58
C LEU A 323 19.12 -29.72 -1.76
N ALA A 324 18.39 -29.96 -0.66
CA ALA A 324 17.01 -30.43 -0.70
C ALA A 324 16.23 -29.98 0.54
N LEU A 325 14.90 -29.95 0.40
CA LEU A 325 13.92 -29.76 1.44
C LEU A 325 12.98 -30.98 1.40
N GLU A 326 13.00 -31.77 2.47
CA GLU A 326 12.44 -33.13 2.48
C GLU A 326 12.98 -33.94 1.29
N ARG A 327 12.09 -34.37 0.36
CA ARG A 327 12.47 -35.16 -0.81
C ARG A 327 12.75 -34.30 -2.05
N ASP A 328 12.45 -32.98 -2.01
CA ASP A 328 12.51 -32.11 -3.15
C ASP A 328 13.90 -31.45 -3.26
N SER A 329 14.59 -31.72 -4.33
CA SER A 329 15.88 -31.08 -4.63
C SER A 329 15.69 -29.60 -4.94
N ILE A 330 16.63 -28.77 -4.50
CA ILE A 330 16.68 -27.35 -4.80
C ILE A 330 17.04 -27.17 -6.29
N SER A 331 16.05 -26.84 -7.09
CA SER A 331 16.18 -26.62 -8.55
C SER A 331 16.15 -25.14 -8.94
N SER A 332 15.74 -24.26 -8.03
CA SER A 332 15.67 -22.82 -8.28
C SER A 332 15.83 -22.02 -6.98
N PRO A 333 16.22 -20.73 -7.07
CA PRO A 333 16.24 -19.82 -5.91
C PRO A 333 14.88 -19.65 -5.22
N MET A 334 13.79 -19.96 -5.92
CA MET A 334 12.41 -19.85 -5.40
C MET A 334 11.97 -21.11 -4.61
N ALA A 335 12.67 -22.24 -4.76
CA ALA A 335 12.26 -23.51 -4.16
C ALA A 335 12.04 -23.43 -2.64
N PRO A 336 12.89 -22.78 -1.83
CA PRO A 336 12.62 -22.65 -0.39
C PRO A 336 11.38 -21.84 -0.06
N MET A 337 11.09 -20.81 -0.84
CA MET A 337 9.87 -20.02 -0.68
C MET A 337 8.65 -20.89 -0.99
N LEU A 338 8.63 -21.56 -2.13
CA LEU A 338 7.53 -22.45 -2.52
C LEU A 338 7.30 -23.57 -1.50
N TYR A 339 8.36 -24.15 -0.98
CA TYR A 339 8.28 -25.16 0.10
C TYR A 339 7.63 -24.60 1.36
N THR A 340 8.10 -23.45 1.85
CA THR A 340 7.56 -22.87 3.10
C THR A 340 6.11 -22.40 2.95
N THR A 341 5.64 -22.10 1.73
CA THR A 341 4.23 -21.74 1.49
C THR A 341 3.26 -22.89 1.72
N GLN A 342 3.74 -24.13 1.58
CA GLN A 342 2.96 -25.36 1.78
C GLN A 342 2.98 -25.86 3.22
N LYS A 343 3.70 -25.18 4.11
CA LYS A 343 3.92 -25.56 5.50
C LYS A 343 3.39 -24.49 6.47
N LYS A 344 3.08 -24.94 7.67
CA LYS A 344 2.73 -24.06 8.79
C LYS A 344 3.81 -24.05 9.85
N ALA A 345 3.82 -23.02 10.68
CA ALA A 345 4.64 -22.97 11.88
C ALA A 345 4.38 -24.21 12.75
N GLY A 346 5.43 -24.78 13.31
CA GLY A 346 5.39 -25.98 14.15
C GLY A 346 5.36 -27.30 13.37
N GLU A 347 5.10 -27.33 12.06
CA GLU A 347 5.11 -28.56 11.25
C GLU A 347 6.51 -29.14 11.09
N PRO A 348 6.62 -30.49 10.86
CA PRO A 348 7.90 -31.13 10.57
C PRO A 348 8.57 -30.59 9.30
N THR A 349 9.90 -30.57 9.33
CA THR A 349 10.73 -30.17 8.19
C THR A 349 12.06 -30.94 8.21
N GLU A 350 12.62 -31.13 7.01
CA GLU A 350 13.92 -31.76 6.81
C GLU A 350 14.72 -30.96 5.79
N LEU A 351 15.95 -30.59 6.13
CA LEU A 351 16.89 -29.91 5.24
C LEU A 351 18.07 -30.82 4.95
N THR A 352 18.39 -31.04 3.68
CA THR A 352 19.65 -31.68 3.29
C THR A 352 20.63 -30.60 2.88
N VAL A 353 21.74 -30.47 3.59
CA VAL A 353 22.81 -29.51 3.29
C VAL A 353 24.10 -30.20 2.93
N LEU A 354 24.90 -29.62 2.05
CA LEU A 354 26.29 -30.03 1.81
C LEU A 354 27.20 -29.17 2.67
N ARG A 355 27.95 -29.82 3.56
CA ARG A 355 28.91 -29.20 4.47
C ARG A 355 30.26 -29.84 4.27
N GLU A 356 31.26 -29.04 3.87
CA GLU A 356 32.63 -29.53 3.66
C GLU A 356 32.70 -30.81 2.80
N GLY A 357 31.89 -30.84 1.72
CA GLY A 357 31.81 -31.96 0.79
C GLY A 357 30.93 -33.15 1.25
N THR A 358 30.39 -33.13 2.47
CA THR A 358 29.54 -34.20 3.02
C THR A 358 28.08 -33.74 3.12
N ALA A 359 27.13 -34.58 2.65
CA ALA A 359 25.72 -34.35 2.82
C ALA A 359 25.27 -34.59 4.27
N VAL A 360 24.65 -33.59 4.88
CA VAL A 360 24.11 -33.64 6.25
C VAL A 360 22.61 -33.43 6.22
N VAL A 361 21.86 -34.32 6.89
CA VAL A 361 20.41 -34.21 7.00
C VAL A 361 20.06 -33.60 8.36
N LEU A 362 19.36 -32.50 8.35
CA LEU A 362 18.90 -31.74 9.52
C LEU A 362 17.38 -31.90 9.63
N LYS A 363 16.91 -32.53 10.73
CA LYS A 363 15.48 -32.83 10.94
C LYS A 363 14.94 -32.14 12.18
N GLY A 364 13.67 -31.76 12.12
CA GLY A 364 12.91 -31.21 13.24
C GLY A 364 11.67 -30.52 12.80
N ASN A 365 11.23 -29.51 13.54
CA ASN A 365 10.00 -28.77 13.24
C ASN A 365 10.33 -27.31 12.93
N PHE A 366 9.50 -26.66 12.15
CA PHE A 366 9.49 -25.20 12.06
C PHE A 366 9.30 -24.59 13.45
N ASN A 367 9.77 -23.36 13.63
CA ASN A 367 9.45 -22.61 14.83
C ASN A 367 7.93 -22.47 14.98
N GLN A 368 7.47 -22.37 16.23
CA GLN A 368 6.08 -22.11 16.52
C GLN A 368 5.64 -20.73 15.98
N GLY A 369 4.38 -20.64 15.61
CA GLY A 369 3.78 -19.35 15.27
C GLY A 369 3.82 -18.39 16.46
N TYR A 370 3.73 -17.11 16.17
CA TYR A 370 3.78 -16.06 17.19
C TYR A 370 2.71 -14.99 16.96
N PRO A 371 2.15 -14.41 18.02
CA PRO A 371 1.25 -13.28 17.91
C PRO A 371 2.02 -11.99 17.62
N TYR A 372 1.45 -11.11 16.80
CA TYR A 372 1.97 -9.76 16.58
C TYR A 372 0.88 -8.70 16.64
N ALA A 373 1.22 -7.50 17.06
CA ALA A 373 0.30 -6.36 17.00
C ALA A 373 0.11 -5.90 15.57
N LEU A 374 -1.14 -5.67 15.14
CA LEU A 374 -1.49 -5.21 13.80
C LEU A 374 -0.96 -3.80 13.54
N LEU A 375 -1.20 -2.88 14.47
CA LEU A 375 -0.75 -1.49 14.39
C LEU A 375 0.39 -1.24 15.39
N LYS A 376 1.35 -0.41 14.95
CA LYS A 376 2.46 0.07 15.77
C LYS A 376 2.04 1.43 16.35
N HIS A 377 1.32 1.40 17.48
CA HIS A 377 0.99 2.60 18.25
C HIS A 377 1.87 2.65 19.50
N GLN A 378 2.76 3.62 19.59
CA GLN A 378 3.76 3.74 20.65
C GLN A 378 3.70 5.10 21.37
N HIS A 379 3.05 6.09 20.75
CA HIS A 379 3.04 7.46 21.24
C HIS A 379 1.65 7.88 21.73
N LYS A 380 1.62 8.92 22.56
CA LYS A 380 0.38 9.62 22.87
C LYS A 380 -0.16 10.27 21.59
N THR A 381 -1.48 10.26 21.43
CA THR A 381 -2.13 10.84 20.25
C THR A 381 -3.00 12.03 20.60
N ALA A 382 -3.18 12.89 19.62
CA ALA A 382 -4.16 13.97 19.59
C ALA A 382 -5.21 13.67 18.50
N LYS A 383 -6.46 14.06 18.76
CA LYS A 383 -7.57 13.81 17.84
C LYS A 383 -8.45 15.04 17.70
N ILE A 384 -8.87 15.31 16.47
CA ILE A 384 -9.84 16.34 16.15
C ILE A 384 -10.96 15.72 15.33
N GLU A 385 -12.17 16.14 15.61
CA GLU A 385 -13.34 15.86 14.79
C GLU A 385 -14.02 17.18 14.44
N ALA A 386 -14.26 17.39 13.16
CA ALA A 386 -14.88 18.58 12.63
C ALA A 386 -15.96 18.21 11.62
N GLU A 387 -17.18 18.72 11.81
CA GLU A 387 -18.36 18.38 10.99
C GLU A 387 -19.09 19.62 10.56
N ILE A 388 -19.44 19.68 9.28
CA ILE A 388 -20.28 20.74 8.69
C ILE A 388 -21.69 20.20 8.54
N LYS A 389 -22.65 20.82 9.24
CA LYS A 389 -24.10 20.59 9.11
C LYS A 389 -24.78 21.82 8.55
N GLY A 390 -25.31 21.71 7.34
CA GLY A 390 -25.85 22.89 6.64
C GLY A 390 -24.74 23.94 6.42
N ASN A 391 -24.82 25.06 7.12
CA ASN A 391 -23.81 26.13 7.09
C ASN A 391 -23.11 26.39 8.43
N GLU A 392 -23.25 25.45 9.37
CA GLU A 392 -22.63 25.50 10.69
C GLU A 392 -21.49 24.50 10.80
N LEU A 393 -20.42 24.88 11.49
CA LEU A 393 -19.26 24.06 11.74
C LEU A 393 -19.17 23.71 13.21
N TYR A 394 -19.11 22.41 13.49
CA TYR A 394 -18.92 21.83 14.82
C TYR A 394 -17.52 21.22 14.90
N VAL A 395 -16.81 21.48 16.01
CA VAL A 395 -15.46 20.95 16.24
C VAL A 395 -15.33 20.47 17.68
N ARG A 396 -14.68 19.33 17.86
CA ARG A 396 -14.18 18.89 19.15
C ARG A 396 -12.74 18.42 19.03
N THR A 397 -11.98 18.65 20.08
CA THR A 397 -10.55 18.36 20.11
C THR A 397 -10.17 17.56 21.34
N SER A 398 -9.09 16.79 21.20
CA SER A 398 -8.43 16.10 22.30
C SER A 398 -6.92 16.21 22.07
N ARG A 399 -6.22 16.88 22.98
CA ARG A 399 -4.78 17.14 22.90
C ARG A 399 -4.34 17.89 21.62
N ILE A 400 -5.23 18.73 21.09
CA ILE A 400 -4.91 19.69 20.03
C ILE A 400 -4.65 21.03 20.69
N GLY A 401 -3.47 21.60 20.49
CA GLY A 401 -3.12 22.91 20.99
C GLY A 401 -3.69 24.04 20.15
N ALA A 402 -3.60 23.91 18.82
CA ALA A 402 -4.16 24.88 17.88
C ALA A 402 -4.48 24.24 16.52
N TYR A 403 -5.53 24.75 15.89
CA TYR A 403 -5.94 24.39 14.53
C TYR A 403 -6.49 25.60 13.78
N GLU A 404 -6.57 25.49 12.45
CA GLU A 404 -7.11 26.51 11.57
C GLU A 404 -8.12 25.88 10.58
N ILE A 405 -9.18 26.61 10.30
CA ILE A 405 -10.19 26.25 9.30
C ILE A 405 -10.02 27.15 8.08
N ASP A 406 -9.63 26.56 6.95
CA ASP A 406 -9.62 27.26 5.67
C ASP A 406 -11.06 27.36 5.11
N ARG A 407 -11.76 28.43 5.47
CA ARG A 407 -13.15 28.66 5.09
C ARG A 407 -13.35 28.80 3.58
N LYS A 408 -12.29 29.06 2.81
CA LYS A 408 -12.37 29.14 1.34
C LYS A 408 -12.45 27.75 0.70
N GLN A 409 -11.95 26.73 1.40
CA GLN A 409 -11.95 25.34 0.93
C GLN A 409 -13.07 24.49 1.54
N THR A 410 -13.89 25.04 2.44
CA THR A 410 -15.08 24.32 2.93
C THR A 410 -16.09 24.12 1.80
N PRO A 411 -16.77 22.97 1.73
CA PRO A 411 -17.72 22.65 0.64
C PRO A 411 -18.93 23.58 0.60
N VAL A 412 -19.22 24.24 1.71
CA VAL A 412 -20.29 25.25 1.83
C VAL A 412 -19.76 26.46 2.60
N LYS A 413 -20.38 27.62 2.38
CA LYS A 413 -20.03 28.83 3.12
C LYS A 413 -20.46 28.73 4.58
N ILE A 414 -19.48 28.61 5.47
CA ILE A 414 -19.74 28.55 6.91
C ILE A 414 -20.18 29.94 7.44
N LYS A 415 -21.31 29.97 8.14
CA LYS A 415 -21.84 31.16 8.83
C LYS A 415 -21.55 31.07 10.34
N GLY A 416 -21.20 32.21 10.92
CA GLY A 416 -21.00 32.31 12.38
C GLY A 416 -19.68 31.76 12.88
N LYS A 417 -19.61 31.54 14.19
CA LYS A 417 -18.44 30.99 14.90
C LYS A 417 -18.47 29.45 14.86
N VAL A 418 -17.33 28.83 15.08
CA VAL A 418 -17.21 27.40 15.31
C VAL A 418 -17.99 27.04 16.59
N LYS A 419 -18.77 25.97 16.56
CA LYS A 419 -19.56 25.44 17.67
C LYS A 419 -18.93 24.18 18.25
N ASP A 420 -19.06 23.95 19.54
CA ASP A 420 -18.66 22.68 20.16
C ASP A 420 -19.66 21.57 19.85
N PHE A 421 -19.19 20.33 19.75
CA PHE A 421 -20.02 19.13 19.55
C PHE A 421 -21.05 18.89 20.67
N ILE A 422 -20.81 19.43 21.88
CA ILE A 422 -21.73 19.33 23.04
C ILE A 422 -23.09 19.96 22.70
N ASN A 423 -23.10 20.94 21.79
CA ASN A 423 -24.31 21.63 21.33
C ASN A 423 -24.86 21.06 20.02
N LYS A 424 -24.48 19.84 19.66
CA LYS A 424 -24.99 19.14 18.47
C LYS A 424 -26.42 18.66 18.76
N PRO A 425 -27.45 19.11 18.00
CA PRO A 425 -28.84 18.68 18.20
C PRO A 425 -29.03 17.18 17.93
#